data_9069d26df1a39124b2d6c05ca00291d9
#
_entry.id   9069d26df1a39124b2d6c05ca00291d9
#
_cell.length_a   1.000
_cell.length_b   1.000
_cell.length_c   1.000
_cell.angle_alpha   90.00
_cell.angle_beta   90.00
_cell.angle_gamma   90.00
#
_symmetry.space_group_name_H-M   'P 1'
#
loop_
_entity.id
_entity.type
_entity.pdbx_description
1 polymer ?
#
loop_
_entity_poly.entity_id
_entity_poly.type
_entity_poly.pdbx_seq_one_letter_code
_entity_poly.pdbx_strand_id
1 'polypeptide(L)'
;QEQGQEQEQEQEQEQEEDEDEDEEDNDIDKYEKLSKIIQLLSPQRADDYNDWLNVMFCIINISKKEKISKRKMYELIHLFSKKSSKYNETETDNKIDMNLENNTTNKLGWNYLYNTCIKEDNKDYYDMINKNYKNVKKNFEEDHLKIIHPPMIIYTNREGENIKESFKDVRCSYSHLSYNKKEQDKKGNIKYKKTKFINDWLDDDKIRMCESVCFKPPSYERNFVNIPYKATPEIQLNNYEYNLWTHYEILKTPYYNDTEEDKEFNKKVMDNLFDFMNNIYDNNKGVIDYLLAYFANRLQKPYQRNKICIIVKGTEGDGKNTFFDIIKAIVGRKYYSEIETAKQIFDSHSTTEDCKLFVCLNEANPKDNYENSERLKSRITTDTILINPKNISPYEIDNRCDYIMTTNNENPVKVDEGSRRYLLIKTSPHYKGNIDFFNNFYKNIIENKRALRVIYEYLINYDVCSIVPSLNFQDDRYIPKTEYQKQVINENKDRILLFLEDLTLKNKHFEDKKKYTNQAFFAEWTEWVKSNNYKIDINNISFGTRLMLLVKKHKIEGCITKDQNKNTIVNFKELFNHFNFIEEKDE
;
A
#
# COMPACT_ATOMS: atom_id res chain seq x y z
N GLN A 1 -26.36 -49.86 18.76
CA GLN A 1 -26.88 -48.59 19.32
C GLN A 1 -26.68 -48.49 20.84
N GLU A 2 -26.73 -49.58 21.57
CA GLU A 2 -26.50 -49.61 23.02
C GLU A 2 -25.01 -49.41 23.42
N GLN A 3 -24.06 -49.92 22.64
CA GLN A 3 -22.62 -49.74 22.92
C GLN A 3 -22.08 -48.31 22.65
N GLY A 4 -22.78 -47.50 21.85
CA GLY A 4 -22.43 -46.09 21.60
C GLY A 4 -22.89 -45.15 22.72
N GLN A 5 -23.97 -45.51 23.43
CA GLN A 5 -24.49 -44.67 24.52
C GLN A 5 -23.74 -44.91 25.85
N GLU A 6 -23.19 -46.10 26.06
CA GLU A 6 -22.34 -46.35 27.25
C GLU A 6 -20.97 -45.63 27.12
N GLN A 7 -20.40 -45.52 25.93
CA GLN A 7 -19.14 -44.81 25.73
C GLN A 7 -19.29 -43.28 25.81
N GLU A 8 -20.44 -42.72 25.43
CA GLU A 8 -20.72 -41.27 25.61
C GLU A 8 -20.97 -40.95 27.10
N GLN A 9 -21.62 -41.83 27.85
CA GLN A 9 -21.84 -41.61 29.29
C GLN A 9 -20.56 -41.80 30.14
N GLU A 10 -19.65 -42.71 29.76
CA GLU A 10 -18.34 -42.79 30.41
C GLU A 10 -17.45 -41.59 30.11
N GLN A 11 -17.49 -41.04 28.88
CA GLN A 11 -16.74 -39.81 28.54
C GLN A 11 -17.31 -38.54 29.18
N GLU A 12 -18.62 -38.46 29.41
CA GLU A 12 -19.22 -37.35 30.16
C GLU A 12 -18.90 -37.45 31.67
N GLN A 13 -18.85 -38.64 32.25
CA GLN A 13 -18.46 -38.81 33.65
C GLN A 13 -16.97 -38.58 33.90
N GLU A 14 -16.06 -38.98 32.98
CA GLU A 14 -14.63 -38.66 33.10
C GLU A 14 -14.38 -37.14 32.91
N GLN A 15 -15.19 -36.43 32.11
CA GLN A 15 -15.06 -34.97 31.98
C GLN A 15 -15.60 -34.21 33.19
N GLU A 16 -16.65 -34.71 33.86
CA GLU A 16 -17.15 -34.09 35.10
C GLU A 16 -16.21 -34.36 36.29
N GLU A 17 -15.57 -35.53 36.40
CA GLU A 17 -14.58 -35.82 37.46
C GLU A 17 -13.27 -35.01 37.27
N ASP A 18 -12.80 -34.78 36.03
CA ASP A 18 -11.63 -33.95 35.76
C ASP A 18 -11.92 -32.44 36.00
N GLU A 19 -13.17 -31.98 35.80
CA GLU A 19 -13.56 -30.59 36.10
C GLU A 19 -13.66 -30.35 37.63
N ASP A 20 -14.07 -31.33 38.43
CA ASP A 20 -14.17 -31.22 39.88
C ASP A 20 -12.81 -31.28 40.59
N GLU A 21 -11.83 -32.05 40.11
CA GLU A 21 -10.44 -32.07 40.65
C GLU A 21 -9.68 -30.77 40.30
N ASP A 22 -9.90 -30.19 39.12
CA ASP A 22 -9.34 -28.87 38.71
C ASP A 22 -9.96 -27.70 39.51
N GLU A 23 -11.21 -27.81 40.01
CA GLU A 23 -11.83 -26.77 40.82
C GLU A 23 -11.23 -26.69 42.24
N GLU A 24 -10.90 -27.78 42.94
CA GLU A 24 -10.32 -27.77 44.31
C GLU A 24 -8.87 -27.28 44.34
N ASP A 25 -8.03 -27.65 43.38
CA ASP A 25 -6.64 -27.11 43.26
C ASP A 25 -6.64 -25.61 42.86
N ASN A 26 -7.63 -25.18 42.13
CA ASN A 26 -7.80 -23.80 41.71
C ASN A 26 -8.18 -22.85 42.88
N ASP A 27 -8.89 -23.32 43.89
CA ASP A 27 -9.34 -22.51 45.05
C ASP A 27 -8.21 -22.24 46.06
N ILE A 28 -7.25 -23.13 46.21
CA ILE A 28 -6.06 -22.95 47.04
C ILE A 28 -5.11 -21.94 46.37
N ASP A 29 -4.92 -22.02 45.05
CA ASP A 29 -4.06 -21.08 44.28
C ASP A 29 -4.61 -19.65 44.32
N LYS A 30 -5.94 -19.47 44.32
CA LYS A 30 -6.58 -18.13 44.33
C LYS A 30 -6.41 -17.43 45.70
N TYR A 31 -6.57 -18.14 46.79
CA TYR A 31 -6.33 -17.61 48.14
C TYR A 31 -4.86 -17.24 48.35
N GLU A 32 -3.96 -18.13 48.01
CA GLU A 32 -2.51 -17.89 48.11
C GLU A 32 -2.07 -16.69 47.25
N LYS A 33 -2.61 -16.58 46.05
CA LYS A 33 -2.37 -15.45 45.17
C LYS A 33 -2.85 -14.13 45.76
N LEU A 34 -4.06 -14.09 46.34
CA LEU A 34 -4.61 -12.88 46.97
C LEU A 34 -3.81 -12.53 48.24
N SER A 35 -3.47 -13.53 49.06
CA SER A 35 -2.62 -13.35 50.26
C SER A 35 -1.26 -12.72 49.89
N LYS A 36 -0.61 -13.23 48.85
CA LYS A 36 0.66 -12.72 48.37
C LYS A 36 0.56 -11.27 47.90
N ILE A 37 -0.48 -10.92 47.17
CA ILE A 37 -0.75 -9.55 46.73
C ILE A 37 -0.93 -8.61 47.91
N ILE A 38 -1.73 -9.01 48.89
CA ILE A 38 -1.95 -8.23 50.12
C ILE A 38 -0.64 -7.99 50.90
N GLN A 39 0.24 -8.99 50.96
CA GLN A 39 1.56 -8.85 51.60
C GLN A 39 2.43 -7.84 50.89
N LEU A 40 2.28 -7.64 49.58
CA LEU A 40 3.08 -6.69 48.78
C LEU A 40 2.58 -5.25 48.85
N LEU A 41 1.36 -5.00 49.40
CA LEU A 41 0.85 -3.63 49.54
C LEU A 41 1.60 -2.86 50.61
N SER A 42 1.75 -1.54 50.40
CA SER A 42 2.48 -0.68 51.31
C SER A 42 1.76 -0.44 52.66
N PRO A 43 2.47 -0.22 53.77
CA PRO A 43 1.87 0.21 55.05
C PRO A 43 1.13 1.53 54.92
N GLN A 44 1.63 2.47 54.12
CA GLN A 44 1.01 3.79 53.91
C GLN A 44 -0.42 3.65 53.40
N ARG A 45 -0.67 2.68 52.53
CA ARG A 45 -2.02 2.38 52.00
C ARG A 45 -2.98 1.84 53.07
N ALA A 46 -2.45 1.12 54.05
CA ALA A 46 -3.24 0.67 55.20
C ALA A 46 -3.49 1.80 56.21
N ASP A 47 -2.65 2.84 56.25
CA ASP A 47 -2.79 4.02 57.12
C ASP A 47 -3.78 5.06 56.59
N ASP A 48 -3.99 5.14 55.24
CA ASP A 48 -5.02 5.97 54.62
C ASP A 48 -6.38 5.25 54.66
N TYR A 49 -7.36 5.90 55.25
CA TYR A 49 -8.67 5.29 55.47
C TYR A 49 -9.41 4.93 54.16
N ASN A 50 -9.32 5.79 53.14
CA ASN A 50 -9.99 5.53 51.85
C ASN A 50 -9.31 4.40 51.08
N ASP A 51 -8.01 4.38 51.05
CA ASP A 51 -7.24 3.32 50.43
C ASP A 51 -7.45 1.97 51.15
N TRP A 52 -7.42 1.99 52.48
CA TRP A 52 -7.73 0.81 53.30
C TRP A 52 -9.12 0.28 53.01
N LEU A 53 -10.13 1.14 52.93
CA LEU A 53 -11.52 0.79 52.64
C LEU A 53 -11.62 0.17 51.23
N ASN A 54 -10.97 0.77 50.23
CA ASN A 54 -10.96 0.27 48.86
C ASN A 54 -10.31 -1.12 48.74
N VAL A 55 -9.20 -1.35 49.44
CA VAL A 55 -8.55 -2.67 49.46
C VAL A 55 -9.44 -3.70 50.19
N MET A 56 -10.09 -3.33 51.28
CA MET A 56 -11.08 -4.18 51.94
C MET A 56 -12.22 -4.57 51.00
N PHE A 57 -12.80 -3.64 50.24
CA PHE A 57 -13.80 -3.95 49.22
C PHE A 57 -13.27 -4.89 48.13
N CYS A 58 -12.02 -4.71 47.70
CA CYS A 58 -11.41 -5.63 46.76
C CYS A 58 -11.36 -7.05 47.33
N ILE A 59 -10.90 -7.22 48.57
CA ILE A 59 -10.80 -8.53 49.22
C ILE A 59 -12.19 -9.17 49.34
N ILE A 60 -13.21 -8.41 49.78
CA ILE A 60 -14.60 -8.90 49.91
C ILE A 60 -15.14 -9.37 48.56
N ASN A 61 -15.01 -8.51 47.52
CA ASN A 61 -15.56 -8.80 46.20
C ASN A 61 -14.86 -9.96 45.52
N ILE A 62 -13.53 -10.02 45.63
CA ILE A 62 -12.76 -11.15 45.11
C ILE A 62 -13.13 -12.44 45.85
N SER A 63 -13.19 -12.39 47.18
CA SER A 63 -13.56 -13.57 47.99
C SER A 63 -14.95 -14.09 47.65
N LYS A 64 -15.94 -13.19 47.44
CA LYS A 64 -17.29 -13.59 46.97
C LYS A 64 -17.25 -14.24 45.59
N LYS A 65 -16.51 -13.63 44.64
CA LYS A 65 -16.41 -14.11 43.26
C LYS A 65 -15.68 -15.45 43.15
N GLU A 66 -14.57 -15.60 43.87
CA GLU A 66 -13.69 -16.76 43.82
C GLU A 66 -14.05 -17.80 44.89
N LYS A 67 -15.22 -17.69 45.55
CA LYS A 67 -15.76 -18.59 46.58
C LYS A 67 -14.85 -18.81 47.81
N ILE A 68 -13.94 -17.86 48.11
CA ILE A 68 -13.06 -17.92 49.28
C ILE A 68 -13.93 -17.87 50.58
N SER A 69 -13.67 -18.76 51.52
CA SER A 69 -14.47 -18.83 52.75
C SER A 69 -14.45 -17.55 53.59
N LYS A 70 -15.57 -17.25 54.29
CA LYS A 70 -15.69 -16.03 55.12
C LYS A 70 -14.53 -15.91 56.10
N ARG A 71 -14.11 -17.01 56.73
CA ARG A 71 -12.98 -17.06 57.64
C ARG A 71 -11.66 -16.59 56.97
N LYS A 72 -11.32 -17.16 55.82
CA LYS A 72 -10.13 -16.79 55.04
C LYS A 72 -10.16 -15.32 54.57
N MET A 73 -11.33 -14.83 54.21
CA MET A 73 -11.53 -13.45 53.85
C MET A 73 -11.21 -12.48 55.03
N TYR A 74 -11.70 -12.80 56.23
CA TYR A 74 -11.36 -12.01 57.42
C TYR A 74 -9.85 -12.03 57.68
N GLU A 75 -9.22 -13.21 57.63
CA GLU A 75 -7.74 -13.37 57.80
C GLU A 75 -6.98 -12.45 56.84
N LEU A 76 -7.40 -12.34 55.56
CA LEU A 76 -6.79 -11.47 54.57
C LEU A 76 -6.97 -9.99 54.86
N ILE A 77 -8.15 -9.56 55.31
CA ILE A 77 -8.40 -8.16 55.69
C ILE A 77 -7.57 -7.77 56.92
N HIS A 78 -7.51 -8.65 57.93
CA HIS A 78 -6.67 -8.43 59.07
C HIS A 78 -5.18 -8.44 58.74
N LEU A 79 -4.72 -9.30 57.84
CA LEU A 79 -3.35 -9.34 57.34
C LEU A 79 -2.96 -7.98 56.74
N PHE A 80 -3.87 -7.37 55.96
CA PHE A 80 -3.65 -6.03 55.41
C PHE A 80 -3.71 -4.93 56.48
N SER A 81 -4.74 -4.94 57.34
CA SER A 81 -4.99 -3.93 58.35
C SER A 81 -3.87 -3.86 59.42
N LYS A 82 -3.26 -5.01 59.75
CA LYS A 82 -2.11 -5.10 60.68
C LYS A 82 -0.84 -4.34 60.20
N LYS A 83 -0.81 -3.91 58.96
CA LYS A 83 0.28 -3.06 58.42
C LYS A 83 0.16 -1.62 58.92
N SER A 84 -1.04 -1.18 59.34
CA SER A 84 -1.28 0.15 59.91
C SER A 84 -0.94 0.18 61.40
N SER A 85 -0.31 1.25 61.85
CA SER A 85 -0.10 1.54 63.28
C SER A 85 -1.42 1.82 64.03
N LYS A 86 -2.51 2.09 63.30
CA LYS A 86 -3.86 2.39 63.82
C LYS A 86 -4.72 1.13 63.91
N TYR A 87 -4.19 -0.06 63.64
CA TYR A 87 -4.94 -1.29 63.63
C TYR A 87 -5.63 -1.59 64.94
N ASN A 88 -6.96 -1.84 64.88
CA ASN A 88 -7.78 -2.31 65.98
C ASN A 88 -8.65 -3.44 65.49
N GLU A 89 -8.53 -4.64 66.10
CA GLU A 89 -9.20 -5.87 65.69
C GLU A 89 -10.73 -5.72 65.69
N THR A 90 -11.26 -5.28 66.82
CA THR A 90 -12.73 -5.13 67.02
C THR A 90 -13.36 -4.10 66.06
N GLU A 91 -12.65 -2.96 65.80
CA GLU A 91 -13.10 -1.97 64.87
C GLU A 91 -13.06 -2.46 63.45
N THR A 92 -12.05 -3.28 63.09
CA THR A 92 -11.91 -3.88 61.79
C THR A 92 -13.04 -4.87 61.53
N ASP A 93 -13.34 -5.76 62.49
CA ASP A 93 -14.46 -6.72 62.43
C ASP A 93 -15.78 -6.01 62.24
N ASN A 94 -16.08 -4.98 63.06
CA ASN A 94 -17.29 -4.20 62.93
C ASN A 94 -17.43 -3.57 61.54
N LYS A 95 -16.36 -3.07 60.93
CA LYS A 95 -16.34 -2.50 59.60
C LYS A 95 -16.58 -3.55 58.51
N ILE A 96 -15.99 -4.73 58.66
CA ILE A 96 -16.25 -5.84 57.72
C ILE A 96 -17.72 -6.22 57.73
N ASP A 97 -18.29 -6.46 58.93
CA ASP A 97 -19.67 -6.86 59.09
C ASP A 97 -20.65 -5.81 58.55
N MET A 98 -20.46 -4.52 58.86
CA MET A 98 -21.26 -3.43 58.29
C MET A 98 -21.25 -3.39 56.76
N ASN A 99 -20.10 -3.70 56.13
CA ASN A 99 -20.00 -3.64 54.67
C ASN A 99 -20.50 -4.94 53.99
N LEU A 100 -20.49 -6.07 54.69
CA LEU A 100 -21.14 -7.31 54.25
C LEU A 100 -22.66 -7.21 54.24
N GLU A 101 -23.25 -6.54 55.27
CA GLU A 101 -24.68 -6.33 55.39
C GLU A 101 -25.25 -5.30 54.39
N ASN A 102 -24.51 -4.23 54.12
CA ASN A 102 -24.98 -3.13 53.30
C ASN A 102 -24.94 -3.35 51.78
N ASN A 103 -24.49 -4.50 51.33
CA ASN A 103 -24.46 -4.95 49.93
C ASN A 103 -23.99 -3.84 48.95
N THR A 104 -23.00 -3.04 49.37
CA THR A 104 -22.49 -1.92 48.60
C THR A 104 -21.93 -2.40 47.27
N THR A 105 -22.51 -1.92 46.16
CA THR A 105 -22.17 -2.30 44.77
C THR A 105 -20.87 -1.64 44.28
N ASN A 106 -19.84 -1.66 45.10
CA ASN A 106 -18.53 -1.20 44.67
C ASN A 106 -17.89 -2.28 43.77
N LYS A 107 -17.53 -1.92 42.52
CA LYS A 107 -16.98 -2.83 41.51
C LYS A 107 -15.46 -3.05 41.64
N LEU A 108 -14.86 -2.69 42.77
CA LEU A 108 -13.44 -2.89 42.99
C LEU A 108 -13.09 -4.39 43.12
N GLY A 109 -11.97 -4.79 42.57
CA GLY A 109 -11.52 -6.17 42.55
C GLY A 109 -10.07 -6.32 42.05
N TRP A 110 -9.73 -7.43 41.40
CA TRP A 110 -8.39 -7.71 40.89
C TRP A 110 -7.78 -6.56 40.08
N ASN A 111 -8.60 -5.90 39.24
CA ASN A 111 -8.11 -4.81 38.40
C ASN A 111 -7.59 -3.62 39.22
N TYR A 112 -8.27 -3.24 40.29
CA TYR A 112 -7.82 -2.18 41.17
C TYR A 112 -6.57 -2.60 41.96
N LEU A 113 -6.53 -3.82 42.51
CA LEU A 113 -5.35 -4.30 43.24
C LEU A 113 -4.11 -4.33 42.34
N TYR A 114 -4.20 -4.81 41.11
CA TYR A 114 -3.04 -4.88 40.22
C TYR A 114 -2.67 -3.53 39.59
N ASN A 115 -3.62 -2.85 38.98
CA ASN A 115 -3.33 -1.70 38.13
C ASN A 115 -3.24 -0.38 38.93
N THR A 116 -3.69 -0.37 40.17
CA THR A 116 -3.53 0.77 41.08
C THR A 116 -2.59 0.43 42.22
N CYS A 117 -2.97 -0.48 43.13
CA CYS A 117 -2.21 -0.72 44.35
C CYS A 117 -0.83 -1.32 44.08
N ILE A 118 -0.73 -2.44 43.39
CA ILE A 118 0.58 -3.11 43.16
C ILE A 118 1.46 -2.30 42.22
N LYS A 119 0.88 -1.64 41.21
CA LYS A 119 1.66 -0.78 40.30
C LYS A 119 2.33 0.39 41.03
N GLU A 120 1.69 0.95 42.05
CA GLU A 120 2.21 2.04 42.86
C GLU A 120 3.14 1.51 43.97
N ASP A 121 2.72 0.48 44.69
CA ASP A 121 3.41 -0.01 45.88
C ASP A 121 4.58 -0.95 45.56
N ASN A 122 4.51 -1.72 44.48
CA ASN A 122 5.55 -2.70 44.08
C ASN A 122 5.64 -2.83 42.57
N LYS A 123 6.21 -1.84 41.94
CA LYS A 123 6.35 -1.78 40.49
C LYS A 123 7.11 -2.96 39.89
N ASP A 124 8.15 -3.43 40.55
CA ASP A 124 8.95 -4.55 40.05
C ASP A 124 8.14 -5.85 39.99
N TYR A 125 7.33 -6.09 41.01
CA TYR A 125 6.41 -7.25 41.01
C TYR A 125 5.31 -7.08 39.97
N TYR A 126 4.72 -5.89 39.82
CA TYR A 126 3.75 -5.58 38.79
C TYR A 126 4.30 -5.87 37.39
N ASP A 127 5.50 -5.34 37.09
CA ASP A 127 6.16 -5.56 35.80
C ASP A 127 6.50 -7.03 35.58
N MET A 128 6.91 -7.76 36.63
CA MET A 128 7.23 -9.18 36.55
C MET A 128 6.02 -10.04 36.18
N ILE A 129 4.86 -9.83 36.81
CA ILE A 129 3.66 -10.64 36.56
C ILE A 129 2.95 -10.27 35.25
N ASN A 130 3.00 -8.99 34.87
CA ASN A 130 2.40 -8.52 33.62
C ASN A 130 3.24 -8.86 32.40
N LYS A 131 4.50 -9.17 32.56
CA LYS A 131 5.39 -9.60 31.49
C LYS A 131 5.28 -11.12 31.23
N ASN A 132 4.09 -11.68 31.35
CA ASN A 132 3.82 -13.09 31.00
C ASN A 132 3.62 -13.25 29.47
N TYR A 133 3.70 -14.51 28.99
CA TYR A 133 3.56 -14.81 27.55
C TYR A 133 2.29 -14.23 26.95
N LYS A 134 1.13 -14.42 27.60
CA LYS A 134 -0.17 -13.97 27.11
C LYS A 134 -0.22 -12.44 26.90
N ASN A 135 0.33 -11.67 27.83
CA ASN A 135 0.32 -10.21 27.72
C ASN A 135 1.30 -9.72 26.64
N VAL A 136 2.51 -10.31 26.58
CA VAL A 136 3.48 -9.99 25.53
C VAL A 136 2.93 -10.37 24.16
N LYS A 137 2.31 -11.56 24.04
CA LYS A 137 1.63 -12.03 22.83
C LYS A 137 0.53 -11.07 22.38
N LYS A 138 -0.36 -10.69 23.30
CA LYS A 138 -1.45 -9.76 22.99
C LYS A 138 -0.93 -8.42 22.44
N ASN A 139 0.08 -7.84 23.09
CA ASN A 139 0.64 -6.57 22.63
C ASN A 139 1.37 -6.72 21.28
N PHE A 140 2.08 -7.83 21.08
CA PHE A 140 2.79 -8.11 19.84
C PHE A 140 1.81 -8.32 18.68
N GLU A 141 0.74 -9.07 18.89
CA GLU A 141 -0.29 -9.37 17.90
C GLU A 141 -1.23 -8.18 17.60
N GLU A 142 -1.14 -7.06 18.34
CA GLU A 142 -1.81 -5.83 17.93
C GLU A 142 -1.35 -5.37 16.56
N ASP A 143 -0.06 -5.48 16.28
CA ASP A 143 0.56 -5.01 15.03
C ASP A 143 1.07 -6.13 14.13
N HIS A 144 1.34 -7.34 14.65
CA HIS A 144 2.00 -8.43 13.96
C HIS A 144 1.05 -9.58 13.60
N LEU A 145 1.28 -10.15 12.42
CA LEU A 145 0.51 -11.27 11.86
C LEU A 145 1.46 -12.24 11.17
N LYS A 146 1.28 -13.56 11.42
CA LYS A 146 1.98 -14.62 10.69
C LYS A 146 1.23 -14.98 9.41
N ILE A 147 1.94 -15.04 8.30
CA ILE A 147 1.45 -15.58 7.03
C ILE A 147 2.11 -16.93 6.80
N ILE A 148 1.31 -17.90 6.34
CA ILE A 148 1.75 -19.28 6.11
C ILE A 148 2.34 -19.43 4.70
N HIS A 149 1.70 -18.85 3.69
CA HIS A 149 2.11 -18.91 2.29
C HIS A 149 2.12 -17.53 1.60
N PRO A 150 3.29 -17.00 1.25
CA PRO A 150 4.65 -17.44 1.62
C PRO A 150 4.93 -17.20 3.11
N PRO A 151 5.82 -18.01 3.75
CA PRO A 151 6.08 -17.85 5.18
C PRO A 151 6.76 -16.51 5.47
N MET A 152 6.03 -15.64 6.17
CA MET A 152 6.49 -14.30 6.56
C MET A 152 5.68 -13.74 7.73
N ILE A 153 6.21 -12.68 8.33
CA ILE A 153 5.48 -11.85 9.30
C ILE A 153 5.17 -10.51 8.64
N ILE A 154 3.95 -10.04 8.85
CA ILE A 154 3.52 -8.71 8.41
C ILE A 154 3.21 -7.87 9.63
N TYR A 155 3.66 -6.63 9.60
CA TYR A 155 3.26 -5.61 10.57
C TYR A 155 3.17 -4.24 9.91
N THR A 156 2.47 -3.32 10.57
CA THR A 156 2.33 -1.93 10.10
C THR A 156 3.31 -1.03 10.85
N ASN A 157 4.18 -0.33 10.13
CA ASN A 157 5.09 0.64 10.72
C ASN A 157 4.35 1.93 11.16
N ARG A 158 5.07 2.86 11.78
CA ARG A 158 4.51 4.14 12.26
C ARG A 158 3.96 5.02 11.12
N GLU A 159 4.44 4.79 9.90
CA GLU A 159 4.04 5.51 8.69
C GLU A 159 2.82 4.88 7.99
N GLY A 160 2.29 3.78 8.55
CA GLY A 160 1.13 3.07 8.02
C GLY A 160 1.45 2.10 6.89
N GLU A 161 2.74 1.82 6.64
CA GLU A 161 3.17 0.89 5.60
C GLU A 161 3.20 -0.55 6.12
N ASN A 162 2.81 -1.50 5.28
CA ASN A 162 2.93 -2.92 5.58
C ASN A 162 4.38 -3.38 5.37
N ILE A 163 5.05 -3.72 6.45
CA ILE A 163 6.39 -4.31 6.44
C ILE A 163 6.26 -5.82 6.40
N LYS A 164 7.05 -6.47 5.56
CA LYS A 164 7.09 -7.91 5.39
C LYS A 164 8.49 -8.40 5.73
N GLU A 165 8.60 -9.27 6.72
CA GLU A 165 9.87 -9.82 7.17
C GLU A 165 9.87 -11.35 7.15
N SER A 166 11.03 -11.95 6.84
CA SER A 166 11.21 -13.39 6.98
C SER A 166 11.24 -13.79 8.47
N PHE A 167 10.92 -15.04 8.79
CA PHE A 167 11.00 -15.54 10.17
C PHE A 167 12.41 -15.39 10.76
N LYS A 168 13.45 -15.44 9.91
CA LYS A 168 14.84 -15.22 10.33
C LYS A 168 15.06 -13.77 10.74
N ASP A 169 14.60 -12.83 9.94
CA ASP A 169 14.79 -11.41 10.20
C ASP A 169 13.99 -10.99 11.44
N VAL A 170 12.75 -11.46 11.60
CA VAL A 170 11.92 -11.23 12.80
C VAL A 170 12.60 -11.74 14.07
N ARG A 171 13.24 -12.93 14.03
CA ARG A 171 14.00 -13.43 15.19
C ARG A 171 15.13 -12.50 15.59
N CYS A 172 15.78 -11.86 14.63
CA CYS A 172 16.84 -10.87 14.89
C CYS A 172 16.26 -9.57 15.41
N SER A 173 15.27 -9.00 14.73
CA SER A 173 14.64 -7.71 15.05
C SER A 173 14.02 -7.70 16.45
N TYR A 174 13.37 -8.80 16.84
CA TYR A 174 12.67 -8.93 18.12
C TYR A 174 13.41 -9.80 19.16
N SER A 175 14.72 -10.03 18.97
CA SER A 175 15.55 -10.81 19.90
C SER A 175 15.58 -10.25 21.33
N HIS A 176 15.27 -8.98 21.52
CA HIS A 176 15.19 -8.29 22.81
C HIS A 176 13.89 -8.59 23.56
N LEU A 177 12.82 -9.01 22.86
CA LEU A 177 11.55 -9.34 23.50
C LEU A 177 11.67 -10.61 24.32
N SER A 178 11.20 -10.54 25.54
CA SER A 178 11.21 -11.66 26.47
C SER A 178 10.00 -11.60 27.37
N TYR A 179 9.60 -12.74 27.90
CA TYR A 179 8.55 -12.86 28.89
C TYR A 179 9.03 -13.68 30.07
N ASN A 180 8.31 -13.64 31.19
CA ASN A 180 8.60 -14.41 32.39
C ASN A 180 7.76 -15.71 32.36
N LYS A 181 8.41 -16.85 32.05
CA LYS A 181 7.80 -18.16 32.04
C LYS A 181 7.72 -18.67 33.49
N LYS A 182 6.50 -19.04 33.93
CA LYS A 182 6.28 -19.68 35.23
C LYS A 182 6.80 -21.12 35.13
N GLU A 183 7.72 -21.51 35.98
CA GLU A 183 8.24 -22.88 36.11
C GLU A 183 8.07 -23.33 37.55
N GLN A 184 7.66 -24.56 37.77
CA GLN A 184 7.57 -25.16 39.11
C GLN A 184 8.75 -26.10 39.32
N ASP A 185 9.46 -25.94 40.43
CA ASP A 185 10.57 -26.83 40.77
C ASP A 185 10.04 -28.17 41.35
N LYS A 186 10.91 -29.16 41.47
CA LYS A 186 10.57 -30.50 42.01
C LYS A 186 10.02 -30.45 43.45
N LYS A 187 10.06 -29.32 44.13
CA LYS A 187 9.56 -29.10 45.50
C LYS A 187 8.25 -28.30 45.51
N GLY A 188 7.68 -27.99 44.33
CA GLY A 188 6.46 -27.19 44.22
C GLY A 188 6.67 -25.68 44.24
N ASN A 189 7.90 -25.18 44.37
CA ASN A 189 8.13 -23.73 44.39
C ASN A 189 8.07 -23.13 43.00
N ILE A 190 7.37 -22.00 42.88
CA ILE A 190 7.23 -21.25 41.64
C ILE A 190 8.45 -20.37 41.42
N LYS A 191 9.09 -20.50 40.26
CA LYS A 191 10.17 -19.66 39.77
C LYS A 191 9.78 -19.04 38.41
N TYR A 192 10.19 -17.80 38.20
CA TYR A 192 10.01 -17.12 36.93
C TYR A 192 11.34 -17.10 36.18
N LYS A 193 11.32 -17.66 34.96
CA LYS A 193 12.47 -17.71 34.07
C LYS A 193 12.25 -16.79 32.89
N LYS A 194 13.19 -15.84 32.67
CA LYS A 194 13.17 -14.97 31.52
C LYS A 194 13.41 -15.79 30.24
N THR A 195 12.42 -15.84 29.35
CA THR A 195 12.42 -16.64 28.12
C THR A 195 12.28 -15.71 26.91
N LYS A 196 12.91 -16.06 25.79
CA LYS A 196 12.79 -15.34 24.54
C LYS A 196 11.40 -15.54 23.95
N PHE A 197 10.70 -14.44 23.68
CA PHE A 197 9.29 -14.48 23.25
C PHE A 197 9.11 -15.01 21.83
N ILE A 198 9.89 -14.49 20.86
CA ILE A 198 9.60 -14.69 19.44
C ILE A 198 9.68 -16.14 18.98
N ASN A 199 10.55 -16.97 19.57
CA ASN A 199 10.63 -18.38 19.22
C ASN A 199 9.38 -19.14 19.67
N ASP A 200 8.98 -18.95 20.93
CA ASP A 200 7.78 -19.58 21.47
C ASP A 200 6.52 -19.10 20.74
N TRP A 201 6.49 -17.83 20.33
CA TRP A 201 5.39 -17.29 19.52
C TRP A 201 5.32 -17.89 18.12
N LEU A 202 6.43 -18.10 17.43
CA LEU A 202 6.44 -18.73 16.11
C LEU A 202 6.01 -20.20 16.12
N ASP A 203 6.23 -20.87 17.26
CA ASP A 203 5.91 -22.29 17.48
C ASP A 203 4.50 -22.49 18.10
N ASP A 204 3.84 -21.40 18.55
CA ASP A 204 2.48 -21.44 19.12
C ASP A 204 1.43 -21.57 18.01
N ASP A 205 0.58 -22.59 18.08
CA ASP A 205 -0.50 -22.88 17.11
C ASP A 205 -1.72 -21.95 17.25
N LYS A 206 -1.83 -21.22 18.38
CA LYS A 206 -2.94 -20.30 18.68
C LYS A 206 -2.57 -18.82 18.46
N ILE A 207 -1.69 -18.52 17.50
CA ILE A 207 -1.31 -17.17 17.17
C ILE A 207 -2.19 -16.57 16.08
N ARG A 208 -2.14 -15.24 15.97
CA ARG A 208 -2.78 -14.52 14.88
C ARG A 208 -2.09 -14.85 13.55
N MET A 209 -2.77 -15.57 12.66
CA MET A 209 -2.23 -16.00 11.39
C MET A 209 -3.27 -16.02 10.27
N CYS A 210 -2.80 -15.92 9.02
CA CYS A 210 -3.57 -16.15 7.81
C CYS A 210 -2.81 -17.08 6.86
N GLU A 211 -3.52 -17.76 5.98
CA GLU A 211 -2.92 -18.66 5.01
C GLU A 211 -2.09 -17.90 3.98
N SER A 212 -2.65 -16.83 3.41
CA SER A 212 -2.03 -16.04 2.34
C SER A 212 -2.31 -14.55 2.47
N VAL A 213 -1.75 -13.78 1.55
CA VAL A 213 -1.98 -12.34 1.44
C VAL A 213 -2.60 -12.00 0.09
N CYS A 214 -3.39 -10.95 0.06
CA CYS A 214 -3.89 -10.35 -1.16
C CYS A 214 -3.82 -8.82 -1.08
N PHE A 215 -3.90 -8.17 -2.24
CA PHE A 215 -4.06 -6.72 -2.34
C PHE A 215 -5.31 -6.43 -3.16
N LYS A 216 -6.45 -6.39 -2.46
CA LYS A 216 -7.79 -6.21 -3.05
C LYS A 216 -8.38 -4.88 -2.58
N PRO A 217 -8.13 -3.76 -3.29
CA PRO A 217 -8.85 -2.51 -3.07
C PRO A 217 -10.36 -2.72 -3.25
N PRO A 218 -11.24 -1.91 -2.57
CA PRO A 218 -12.67 -2.10 -2.64
C PRO A 218 -13.18 -1.95 -4.07
N SER A 219 -14.00 -2.91 -4.50
CA SER A 219 -14.81 -2.78 -5.70
C SER A 219 -15.99 -1.83 -5.43
N TYR A 220 -16.65 -1.38 -6.49
CA TYR A 220 -17.73 -0.39 -6.42
C TYR A 220 -18.94 -0.81 -5.57
N GLU A 221 -19.06 -2.08 -5.24
CA GLU A 221 -20.05 -2.56 -4.28
C GLU A 221 -19.63 -2.13 -2.87
N ARG A 222 -20.40 -1.21 -2.30
CA ARG A 222 -20.20 -0.55 -0.98
C ARG A 222 -20.03 -1.51 0.21
N ASN A 223 -20.07 -2.81 0.01
CA ASN A 223 -20.06 -3.84 1.04
C ASN A 223 -18.70 -4.52 1.24
N PHE A 224 -17.64 -4.11 0.53
CA PHE A 224 -16.31 -4.61 0.86
C PHE A 224 -15.81 -3.90 2.10
N VAL A 225 -16.06 -4.51 3.24
CA VAL A 225 -15.37 -4.14 4.47
C VAL A 225 -13.90 -4.47 4.26
N ASN A 226 -13.08 -3.45 4.03
CA ASN A 226 -11.66 -3.60 4.22
C ASN A 226 -11.47 -4.12 5.63
N ILE A 227 -10.99 -5.33 5.76
CA ILE A 227 -10.67 -5.88 7.07
C ILE A 227 -9.58 -4.99 7.63
N PRO A 228 -9.84 -4.18 8.67
CA PRO A 228 -8.83 -3.32 9.25
C PRO A 228 -7.65 -4.21 9.67
N TYR A 229 -6.44 -3.71 9.62
CA TYR A 229 -5.27 -4.41 10.16
C TYR A 229 -5.52 -4.97 11.57
N LYS A 230 -6.33 -4.28 12.38
CA LYS A 230 -6.79 -4.68 13.72
C LYS A 230 -8.07 -5.53 13.73
N ALA A 231 -8.48 -6.10 12.59
CA ALA A 231 -9.63 -6.99 12.57
C ALA A 231 -9.39 -8.22 13.45
N THR A 232 -10.48 -8.75 14.03
CA THR A 232 -10.39 -9.92 14.90
C THR A 232 -9.85 -11.12 14.14
N PRO A 233 -9.08 -12.00 14.78
CA PRO A 233 -8.55 -13.21 14.15
C PRO A 233 -9.62 -14.05 13.47
N GLU A 234 -10.84 -14.13 14.05
CA GLU A 234 -11.94 -14.90 13.49
C GLU A 234 -12.39 -14.41 12.11
N ILE A 235 -12.43 -13.08 11.90
CA ILE A 235 -12.80 -12.51 10.59
C ILE A 235 -11.74 -12.83 9.54
N GLN A 236 -10.45 -12.81 9.92
CA GLN A 236 -9.35 -13.10 9.01
C GLN A 236 -9.25 -14.58 8.66
N LEU A 237 -9.42 -15.45 9.63
CA LEU A 237 -9.39 -16.91 9.45
C LEU A 237 -10.51 -17.41 8.53
N ASN A 238 -11.70 -16.84 8.62
CA ASN A 238 -12.83 -17.21 7.77
C ASN A 238 -12.60 -16.95 6.28
N ASN A 239 -11.71 -16.02 5.92
CA ASN A 239 -11.38 -15.68 4.52
C ASN A 239 -10.04 -16.24 4.05
N TYR A 240 -9.26 -16.89 4.90
CA TYR A 240 -7.92 -17.46 4.65
C TYR A 240 -6.89 -16.48 4.07
N GLU A 241 -7.29 -15.30 3.63
CA GLU A 241 -6.46 -14.28 3.00
C GLU A 241 -6.42 -13.00 3.86
N TYR A 242 -5.23 -12.45 4.05
CA TYR A 242 -5.05 -11.14 4.67
C TYR A 242 -4.98 -10.05 3.60
N ASN A 243 -5.96 -9.16 3.59
CA ASN A 243 -5.99 -8.05 2.65
C ASN A 243 -5.08 -6.89 3.11
N LEU A 244 -4.06 -6.58 2.31
CA LEU A 244 -3.08 -5.51 2.58
C LEU A 244 -3.63 -4.10 2.28
N TRP A 245 -4.83 -4.00 1.72
CA TRP A 245 -5.48 -2.72 1.49
C TRP A 245 -5.96 -2.08 2.78
N THR A 246 -5.76 -0.77 2.91
CA THR A 246 -6.38 0.08 3.95
C THR A 246 -6.90 1.35 3.31
N HIS A 247 -7.74 2.11 4.01
CA HIS A 247 -8.19 3.41 3.52
C HIS A 247 -7.04 4.41 3.35
N TYR A 248 -7.22 5.38 2.46
CA TYR A 248 -6.27 6.48 2.28
C TYR A 248 -6.14 7.29 3.58
N GLU A 249 -4.92 7.70 3.91
CA GLU A 249 -4.64 8.51 5.10
C GLU A 249 -5.37 9.85 5.10
N ILE A 250 -5.61 10.42 3.92
CA ILE A 250 -6.33 11.70 3.76
C ILE A 250 -7.76 11.64 4.33
N LEU A 251 -8.38 10.45 4.40
CA LEU A 251 -9.72 10.26 4.96
C LEU A 251 -9.80 10.50 6.47
N LYS A 252 -8.66 10.50 7.17
CA LYS A 252 -8.59 10.90 8.59
C LYS A 252 -8.75 12.41 8.79
N THR A 253 -8.57 13.19 7.71
CA THR A 253 -8.72 14.65 7.74
C THR A 253 -10.18 14.98 7.45
N PRO A 254 -10.89 15.71 8.33
CA PRO A 254 -12.29 16.09 8.09
C PRO A 254 -12.41 16.98 6.84
N TYR A 255 -13.55 16.84 6.16
CA TYR A 255 -13.95 17.74 5.09
C TYR A 255 -14.98 18.72 5.63
N TYR A 256 -14.75 20.01 5.45
CA TYR A 256 -15.63 21.08 5.90
C TYR A 256 -16.20 21.82 4.69
N ASN A 257 -17.52 21.99 4.64
CA ASN A 257 -18.23 22.69 3.55
C ASN A 257 -19.55 23.34 4.03
N ASP A 258 -19.71 23.52 5.35
CA ASP A 258 -20.98 23.95 5.94
C ASP A 258 -21.06 25.48 6.03
N THR A 259 -19.96 26.15 6.34
CA THR A 259 -19.89 27.59 6.49
C THR A 259 -19.47 28.29 5.19
N GLU A 260 -19.78 29.58 5.06
CA GLU A 260 -19.31 30.38 3.91
C GLU A 260 -17.78 30.49 3.90
N GLU A 261 -17.15 30.51 5.06
CA GLU A 261 -15.69 30.49 5.22
C GLU A 261 -15.08 29.20 4.68
N ASP A 262 -15.73 28.05 4.93
CA ASP A 262 -15.30 26.76 4.39
C ASP A 262 -15.43 26.72 2.88
N LYS A 263 -16.53 27.19 2.33
CA LYS A 263 -16.78 27.27 0.88
C LYS A 263 -15.77 28.18 0.18
N GLU A 264 -15.47 29.34 0.77
CA GLU A 264 -14.47 30.26 0.24
C GLU A 264 -13.08 29.64 0.25
N PHE A 265 -12.71 28.96 1.35
CA PHE A 265 -11.45 28.21 1.43
C PHE A 265 -11.38 27.12 0.36
N ASN A 266 -12.43 26.30 0.23
CA ASN A 266 -12.49 25.22 -0.73
C ASN A 266 -12.38 25.76 -2.16
N LYS A 267 -13.08 26.84 -2.48
CA LYS A 267 -12.98 27.51 -3.77
C LYS A 267 -11.56 27.99 -4.04
N LYS A 268 -10.93 28.68 -3.09
CA LYS A 268 -9.55 29.18 -3.25
C LYS A 268 -8.55 28.05 -3.50
N VAL A 269 -8.72 26.90 -2.84
CA VAL A 269 -7.87 25.72 -3.07
C VAL A 269 -8.02 25.23 -4.51
N MET A 270 -9.26 25.12 -5.00
CA MET A 270 -9.54 24.65 -6.35
C MET A 270 -9.10 25.66 -7.42
N ASP A 271 -9.30 26.95 -7.19
CA ASP A 271 -8.81 28.01 -8.09
C ASP A 271 -7.27 27.94 -8.22
N ASN A 272 -6.55 27.78 -7.11
CA ASN A 272 -5.09 27.61 -7.13
C ASN A 272 -4.66 26.34 -7.89
N LEU A 273 -5.38 25.24 -7.74
CA LEU A 273 -5.09 23.99 -8.48
C LEU A 273 -5.30 24.19 -9.99
N PHE A 274 -6.43 24.79 -10.39
CA PHE A 274 -6.72 25.02 -11.81
C PHE A 274 -5.80 26.05 -12.44
N ASP A 275 -5.46 27.11 -11.73
CA ASP A 275 -4.48 28.10 -12.20
C ASP A 275 -3.12 27.43 -12.42
N PHE A 276 -2.69 26.59 -11.50
CA PHE A 276 -1.46 25.82 -11.65
C PHE A 276 -1.54 24.90 -12.89
N MET A 277 -2.61 24.10 -13.02
CA MET A 277 -2.75 23.16 -14.14
C MET A 277 -2.84 23.87 -15.49
N ASN A 278 -3.58 24.98 -15.58
CA ASN A 278 -3.69 25.77 -16.79
C ASN A 278 -2.33 26.32 -17.24
N ASN A 279 -1.56 26.85 -16.32
CA ASN A 279 -0.25 27.44 -16.66
C ASN A 279 0.79 26.37 -17.00
N ILE A 280 0.82 25.22 -16.28
CA ILE A 280 1.83 24.19 -16.54
C ILE A 280 1.53 23.36 -17.79
N TYR A 281 0.28 23.19 -18.16
CA TYR A 281 -0.14 22.47 -19.37
C TYR A 281 -0.59 23.38 -20.51
N ASP A 282 -0.17 24.65 -20.48
CA ASP A 282 -0.37 25.65 -21.55
C ASP A 282 -1.84 25.80 -21.97
N ASN A 283 -2.75 25.83 -20.99
CA ASN A 283 -4.20 25.89 -21.15
C ASN A 283 -4.79 24.76 -22.03
N ASN A 284 -4.07 23.65 -22.17
CA ASN A 284 -4.56 22.49 -22.93
C ASN A 284 -5.67 21.76 -22.15
N LYS A 285 -6.90 22.22 -22.35
CA LYS A 285 -8.07 21.67 -21.65
C LYS A 285 -8.21 20.15 -21.83
N GLY A 286 -7.94 19.62 -23.03
CA GLY A 286 -8.04 18.18 -23.26
C GLY A 286 -7.06 17.36 -22.39
N VAL A 287 -5.83 17.86 -22.20
CA VAL A 287 -4.85 17.23 -21.31
C VAL A 287 -5.27 17.35 -19.85
N ILE A 288 -5.72 18.54 -19.42
CA ILE A 288 -6.14 18.80 -18.04
C ILE A 288 -7.33 17.90 -17.66
N ASP A 289 -8.38 17.91 -18.47
CA ASP A 289 -9.59 17.12 -18.23
C ASP A 289 -9.27 15.62 -18.20
N TYR A 290 -8.40 15.14 -19.11
CA TYR A 290 -7.98 13.75 -19.13
C TYR A 290 -7.16 13.36 -17.89
N LEU A 291 -6.23 14.21 -17.43
CA LEU A 291 -5.46 13.98 -16.20
C LEU A 291 -6.39 13.93 -14.99
N LEU A 292 -7.32 14.87 -14.86
CA LEU A 292 -8.31 14.87 -13.78
C LEU A 292 -9.16 13.59 -13.80
N ALA A 293 -9.69 13.21 -14.96
CA ALA A 293 -10.45 11.97 -15.13
C ALA A 293 -9.62 10.72 -14.79
N TYR A 294 -8.35 10.69 -15.20
CA TYR A 294 -7.42 9.58 -14.95
C TYR A 294 -7.21 9.35 -13.46
N PHE A 295 -6.88 10.40 -12.70
CA PHE A 295 -6.65 10.28 -11.26
C PHE A 295 -7.96 10.13 -10.48
N ALA A 296 -9.03 10.78 -10.91
CA ALA A 296 -10.37 10.60 -10.35
C ALA A 296 -10.82 9.13 -10.45
N ASN A 297 -10.70 8.49 -11.63
CA ASN A 297 -11.03 7.08 -11.80
C ASN A 297 -10.23 6.18 -10.85
N ARG A 298 -8.93 6.45 -10.67
CA ARG A 298 -8.09 5.66 -9.77
C ARG A 298 -8.42 5.84 -8.30
N LEU A 299 -8.86 7.02 -7.88
CA LEU A 299 -9.29 7.27 -6.51
C LEU A 299 -10.68 6.72 -6.23
N GLN A 300 -11.61 6.84 -7.19
CA GLN A 300 -12.97 6.30 -7.09
C GLN A 300 -12.98 4.76 -7.18
N LYS A 301 -12.12 4.18 -8.03
CA LYS A 301 -12.06 2.76 -8.36
C LYS A 301 -10.63 2.23 -8.23
N PRO A 302 -10.07 2.17 -7.02
CA PRO A 302 -8.68 1.75 -6.84
C PRO A 302 -8.39 0.30 -7.28
N TYR A 303 -9.41 -0.53 -7.47
CA TYR A 303 -9.31 -1.87 -8.03
C TYR A 303 -9.15 -1.89 -9.56
N GLN A 304 -9.54 -0.79 -10.26
CA GLN A 304 -9.51 -0.70 -11.71
C GLN A 304 -8.33 0.15 -12.19
N ARG A 305 -7.45 -0.44 -13.00
CA ARG A 305 -6.32 0.24 -13.61
C ARG A 305 -6.74 0.98 -14.87
N ASN A 306 -6.08 2.10 -15.14
CA ASN A 306 -6.24 2.80 -16.41
C ASN A 306 -5.40 2.17 -17.54
N LYS A 307 -4.34 1.43 -17.19
CA LYS A 307 -3.44 0.74 -18.13
C LYS A 307 -2.79 1.68 -19.16
N ILE A 308 -2.53 2.93 -18.75
CA ILE A 308 -1.78 3.96 -19.48
C ILE A 308 -0.66 4.47 -18.60
N CYS A 309 0.51 4.70 -19.19
CA CYS A 309 1.60 5.42 -18.57
C CYS A 309 1.56 6.89 -19.00
N ILE A 310 1.47 7.79 -18.03
CA ILE A 310 1.56 9.23 -18.25
C ILE A 310 3.04 9.61 -18.26
N ILE A 311 3.49 10.25 -19.34
CA ILE A 311 4.87 10.71 -19.50
C ILE A 311 4.86 12.22 -19.60
N VAL A 312 5.50 12.88 -18.63
CA VAL A 312 5.61 14.35 -18.60
C VAL A 312 7.05 14.76 -18.82
N LYS A 313 7.28 15.42 -19.95
CA LYS A 313 8.56 16.03 -20.27
C LYS A 313 8.57 17.47 -19.83
N GLY A 314 9.64 17.85 -19.16
CA GLY A 314 9.86 19.24 -18.77
C GLY A 314 11.33 19.52 -18.49
N THR A 315 11.65 20.80 -18.29
CA THR A 315 12.99 21.19 -17.86
C THR A 315 13.09 21.19 -16.33
N GLU A 316 14.28 21.28 -15.81
CA GLU A 316 14.50 21.39 -14.37
C GLU A 316 13.85 22.68 -13.82
N GLY A 317 13.12 22.56 -12.72
CA GLY A 317 12.47 23.68 -12.03
C GLY A 317 11.20 24.23 -12.69
N ASP A 318 10.59 23.52 -13.66
CA ASP A 318 9.32 23.92 -14.29
C ASP A 318 8.05 23.40 -13.59
N GLY A 319 8.20 22.53 -12.59
CA GLY A 319 7.08 21.99 -11.81
C GLY A 319 6.46 20.71 -12.35
N LYS A 320 7.12 19.98 -13.26
CA LYS A 320 6.61 18.73 -13.87
C LYS A 320 6.13 17.67 -12.86
N ASN A 321 6.69 17.63 -11.66
CA ASN A 321 6.33 16.67 -10.61
C ASN A 321 5.20 17.16 -9.69
N THR A 322 4.96 18.47 -9.62
CA THR A 322 4.11 19.10 -8.60
C THR A 322 2.69 18.55 -8.55
N PHE A 323 2.06 18.28 -9.71
CA PHE A 323 0.74 17.67 -9.74
C PHE A 323 0.75 16.24 -9.18
N PHE A 324 1.79 15.48 -9.47
CA PHE A 324 1.93 14.09 -8.95
C PHE A 324 2.26 14.08 -7.46
N ASP A 325 2.92 15.12 -6.94
CA ASP A 325 3.15 15.29 -5.50
C ASP A 325 1.83 15.50 -4.73
N ILE A 326 0.84 16.16 -5.34
CA ILE A 326 -0.53 16.24 -4.79
C ILE A 326 -1.14 14.82 -4.69
N ILE A 327 -1.08 14.05 -5.76
CA ILE A 327 -1.63 12.68 -5.78
C ILE A 327 -0.90 11.80 -4.77
N LYS A 328 0.43 11.88 -4.70
CA LYS A 328 1.25 11.20 -3.70
C LYS A 328 0.85 11.55 -2.28
N ALA A 329 0.61 12.84 -2.00
CA ALA A 329 0.17 13.29 -0.68
C ALA A 329 -1.24 12.81 -0.31
N ILE A 330 -2.14 12.67 -1.29
CA ILE A 330 -3.50 12.14 -1.10
C ILE A 330 -3.48 10.64 -0.80
N VAL A 331 -2.80 9.83 -1.63
CA VAL A 331 -2.81 8.36 -1.48
C VAL A 331 -1.80 7.86 -0.44
N GLY A 332 -0.78 8.66 -0.12
CA GLY A 332 0.32 8.32 0.78
C GLY A 332 1.40 7.44 0.15
N ARG A 333 2.56 7.38 0.79
CA ARG A 333 3.71 6.54 0.37
C ARG A 333 3.34 5.05 0.30
N LYS A 334 2.37 4.62 1.08
CA LYS A 334 1.87 3.25 1.06
C LYS A 334 1.43 2.81 -0.34
N TYR A 335 0.80 3.71 -1.11
CA TYR A 335 0.25 3.43 -2.44
C TYR A 335 0.98 4.11 -3.59
N TYR A 336 2.01 4.88 -3.30
CA TYR A 336 2.81 5.60 -4.29
C TYR A 336 4.29 5.23 -4.13
N SER A 337 4.91 4.76 -5.20
CA SER A 337 6.35 4.44 -5.24
C SER A 337 7.05 5.40 -6.19
N GLU A 338 8.23 5.87 -5.79
CA GLU A 338 9.13 6.66 -6.63
C GLU A 338 10.40 5.87 -6.89
N ILE A 339 10.80 5.83 -8.14
CA ILE A 339 11.99 5.12 -8.60
C ILE A 339 12.75 5.99 -9.59
N GLU A 340 14.05 5.77 -9.70
CA GLU A 340 14.93 6.53 -10.58
C GLU A 340 15.10 5.88 -11.96
N THR A 341 14.97 4.55 -12.04
CA THR A 341 15.18 3.81 -13.29
C THR A 341 14.13 2.73 -13.48
N ALA A 342 13.73 2.50 -14.73
CA ALA A 342 12.84 1.38 -15.09
C ALA A 342 13.43 0.02 -14.70
N LYS A 343 14.76 -0.08 -14.62
CA LYS A 343 15.46 -1.29 -14.19
C LYS A 343 15.01 -1.74 -12.79
N GLN A 344 14.75 -0.80 -11.87
CA GLN A 344 14.30 -1.11 -10.50
C GLN A 344 12.99 -1.90 -10.45
N ILE A 345 12.10 -1.73 -11.45
CA ILE A 345 10.88 -2.55 -11.58
C ILE A 345 11.23 -4.00 -11.93
N PHE A 346 12.28 -4.20 -12.73
CA PHE A 346 12.63 -5.49 -13.33
C PHE A 346 13.79 -6.19 -12.65
N ASP A 347 14.29 -5.66 -11.54
CA ASP A 347 15.32 -6.31 -10.74
C ASP A 347 14.80 -7.61 -10.11
N SER A 348 15.73 -8.55 -9.90
CA SER A 348 15.41 -9.90 -9.40
C SER A 348 14.71 -9.89 -8.03
N HIS A 349 14.93 -8.88 -7.21
CA HIS A 349 14.32 -8.72 -5.89
C HIS A 349 13.48 -7.44 -5.77
N SER A 350 12.81 -7.05 -6.88
CA SER A 350 11.99 -5.85 -6.88
C SER A 350 10.72 -6.01 -6.03
N THR A 351 10.47 -5.01 -5.20
CA THR A 351 9.23 -4.82 -4.43
C THR A 351 8.59 -3.47 -4.70
N THR A 352 9.06 -2.76 -5.74
CA THR A 352 8.62 -1.39 -6.05
C THR A 352 7.14 -1.27 -6.40
N GLU A 353 6.54 -2.36 -6.85
CA GLU A 353 5.12 -2.45 -7.25
C GLU A 353 4.25 -3.12 -6.17
N ASP A 354 4.86 -3.60 -5.09
CA ASP A 354 4.16 -4.35 -4.04
C ASP A 354 3.13 -3.46 -3.33
N CYS A 355 1.86 -3.79 -3.50
CA CYS A 355 0.72 -3.03 -2.94
C CYS A 355 0.66 -1.56 -3.37
N LYS A 356 1.17 -1.21 -4.56
CA LYS A 356 1.13 0.16 -5.07
C LYS A 356 0.00 0.38 -6.06
N LEU A 357 -0.53 1.62 -6.07
CA LEU A 357 -1.46 2.12 -7.08
C LEU A 357 -0.74 2.91 -8.16
N PHE A 358 0.34 3.60 -7.78
CA PHE A 358 1.15 4.40 -8.69
C PHE A 358 2.63 4.12 -8.51
N VAL A 359 3.32 3.99 -9.63
CA VAL A 359 4.79 3.90 -9.69
C VAL A 359 5.27 5.04 -10.57
N CYS A 360 6.00 5.99 -9.98
CA CYS A 360 6.55 7.15 -10.66
C CYS A 360 8.05 6.98 -10.92
N LEU A 361 8.42 7.03 -12.19
CA LEU A 361 9.80 7.03 -12.64
C LEU A 361 10.25 8.50 -12.74
N ASN A 362 11.07 8.94 -11.78
CA ASN A 362 11.61 10.29 -11.75
C ASN A 362 12.95 10.36 -12.48
N GLU A 363 13.08 11.33 -13.42
CA GLU A 363 14.32 11.64 -14.14
C GLU A 363 15.00 10.44 -14.80
N ALA A 364 14.20 9.51 -15.23
CA ALA A 364 14.62 8.23 -15.76
C ALA A 364 15.69 8.36 -16.85
N ASN A 365 16.80 7.66 -16.70
CA ASN A 365 17.90 7.64 -17.66
C ASN A 365 17.40 7.19 -19.05
N PRO A 366 17.63 7.99 -20.12
CA PRO A 366 17.10 7.72 -21.46
C PRO A 366 17.45 6.34 -21.98
N LYS A 367 18.69 5.92 -21.75
CA LYS A 367 19.21 4.65 -22.27
C LYS A 367 18.52 3.46 -21.60
N ASP A 368 18.38 3.48 -20.28
CA ASP A 368 17.73 2.41 -19.52
C ASP A 368 16.24 2.31 -19.85
N ASN A 369 15.57 3.43 -20.05
CA ASN A 369 14.16 3.45 -20.40
C ASN A 369 13.90 2.95 -21.81
N TYR A 370 14.74 3.33 -22.76
CA TYR A 370 14.61 2.88 -24.13
C TYR A 370 14.86 1.37 -24.25
N GLU A 371 15.87 0.83 -23.56
CA GLU A 371 16.17 -0.60 -23.51
C GLU A 371 15.04 -1.40 -22.82
N ASN A 372 14.40 -0.83 -21.79
CA ASN A 372 13.32 -1.47 -21.05
C ASN A 372 11.92 -1.12 -21.57
N SER A 373 11.80 -0.34 -22.65
CA SER A 373 10.49 0.14 -23.14
C SER A 373 9.51 -0.97 -23.48
N GLU A 374 9.98 -2.07 -24.09
CA GLU A 374 9.12 -3.23 -24.41
C GLU A 374 8.66 -3.96 -23.15
N ARG A 375 9.54 -4.09 -22.15
CA ARG A 375 9.19 -4.67 -20.84
C ARG A 375 8.18 -3.80 -20.10
N LEU A 376 8.33 -2.47 -20.16
CA LEU A 376 7.38 -1.53 -19.58
C LEU A 376 6.01 -1.59 -20.28
N LYS A 377 5.99 -1.67 -21.62
CA LYS A 377 4.74 -1.89 -22.39
C LYS A 377 3.99 -3.15 -21.95
N SER A 378 4.71 -4.24 -21.70
CA SER A 378 4.14 -5.46 -21.15
C SER A 378 3.60 -5.24 -19.74
N ARG A 379 4.39 -4.61 -18.87
CA ARG A 379 4.02 -4.38 -17.46
C ARG A 379 2.77 -3.50 -17.31
N ILE A 380 2.61 -2.48 -18.18
CA ILE A 380 1.42 -1.63 -18.21
C ILE A 380 0.14 -2.45 -18.44
N THR A 381 0.20 -3.54 -19.18
CA THR A 381 -0.98 -4.32 -19.56
C THR A 381 -1.18 -5.63 -18.80
N THR A 382 -0.13 -6.17 -18.17
CA THR A 382 -0.18 -7.44 -17.42
C THR A 382 -1.05 -7.32 -16.18
N ASP A 383 -1.95 -8.28 -15.95
CA ASP A 383 -2.92 -8.24 -14.84
C ASP A 383 -2.36 -8.76 -13.52
N THR A 384 -1.30 -9.57 -13.54
CA THR A 384 -0.61 -10.08 -12.34
C THR A 384 0.87 -9.76 -12.37
N ILE A 385 1.48 -9.66 -11.19
CA ILE A 385 2.92 -9.43 -11.03
C ILE A 385 3.50 -10.35 -9.97
N LEU A 386 4.70 -10.84 -10.25
CA LEU A 386 5.49 -11.59 -9.29
C LEU A 386 6.27 -10.62 -8.41
N ILE A 387 6.05 -10.69 -7.12
CA ILE A 387 6.82 -9.99 -6.09
C ILE A 387 7.85 -10.96 -5.53
N ASN A 388 9.11 -10.56 -5.53
CA ASN A 388 10.23 -11.39 -5.11
C ASN A 388 11.10 -10.70 -4.05
N PRO A 389 10.62 -10.55 -2.81
CA PRO A 389 11.37 -9.90 -1.76
C PRO A 389 12.60 -10.74 -1.37
N LYS A 390 13.64 -10.09 -0.88
CA LYS A 390 14.81 -10.80 -0.36
C LYS A 390 14.43 -11.60 0.90
N ASN A 391 14.87 -12.85 0.98
CA ASN A 391 14.64 -13.77 2.11
C ASN A 391 13.17 -14.21 2.31
N ILE A 392 12.26 -13.89 1.41
CA ILE A 392 10.88 -14.36 1.41
C ILE A 392 10.64 -15.07 0.08
N SER A 393 9.90 -16.18 0.10
CA SER A 393 9.55 -16.88 -1.14
C SER A 393 8.74 -15.96 -2.06
N PRO A 394 9.01 -15.97 -3.38
CA PRO A 394 8.24 -15.17 -4.33
C PRO A 394 6.75 -15.49 -4.28
N TYR A 395 5.93 -14.47 -4.47
CA TYR A 395 4.47 -14.63 -4.55
C TYR A 395 3.87 -13.71 -5.61
N GLU A 396 2.74 -14.12 -6.16
CA GLU A 396 2.01 -13.38 -7.19
C GLU A 396 0.89 -12.57 -6.56
N ILE A 397 0.72 -11.34 -7.04
CA ILE A 397 -0.41 -10.47 -6.68
C ILE A 397 -1.05 -9.87 -7.92
N ASP A 398 -2.28 -9.41 -7.80
CA ASP A 398 -2.92 -8.58 -8.82
C ASP A 398 -2.10 -7.31 -9.06
N ASN A 399 -1.81 -7.02 -10.31
CA ASN A 399 -1.18 -5.75 -10.67
C ASN A 399 -2.19 -4.61 -10.55
N ARG A 400 -2.00 -3.76 -9.57
CA ARG A 400 -2.83 -2.55 -9.34
C ARG A 400 -2.11 -1.26 -9.69
N CYS A 401 -0.89 -1.34 -10.26
CA CYS A 401 -0.07 -0.18 -10.55
C CYS A 401 -0.45 0.48 -11.88
N ASP A 402 -0.61 1.79 -11.86
CA ASP A 402 -0.48 2.64 -13.04
C ASP A 402 0.87 3.37 -12.97
N TYR A 403 1.43 3.70 -14.13
CA TYR A 403 2.79 4.19 -14.25
C TYR A 403 2.80 5.65 -14.67
N ILE A 404 3.68 6.41 -14.06
CA ILE A 404 3.96 7.81 -14.35
C ILE A 404 5.45 7.92 -14.65
N MET A 405 5.84 8.73 -15.60
CA MET A 405 7.24 9.02 -15.90
C MET A 405 7.42 10.52 -16.03
N THR A 406 8.38 11.07 -15.31
CA THR A 406 8.82 12.45 -15.49
C THR A 406 10.24 12.47 -16.03
N THR A 407 10.52 13.33 -17.00
CA THR A 407 11.78 13.29 -17.72
C THR A 407 12.17 14.66 -18.27
N ASN A 408 13.48 14.88 -18.43
CA ASN A 408 14.03 16.02 -19.17
C ASN A 408 14.38 15.64 -20.62
N ASN A 409 14.24 14.36 -21.01
CA ASN A 409 14.65 13.84 -22.29
C ASN A 409 13.60 14.06 -23.39
N GLU A 410 14.05 14.32 -24.61
CA GLU A 410 13.15 14.47 -25.76
C GLU A 410 12.50 13.13 -26.13
N ASN A 411 13.25 12.02 -26.10
CA ASN A 411 12.80 10.66 -26.45
C ASN A 411 12.88 9.70 -25.26
N PRO A 412 11.94 9.74 -24.31
CA PRO A 412 12.03 8.93 -23.09
C PRO A 412 11.68 7.46 -23.31
N VAL A 413 10.85 7.16 -24.31
CA VAL A 413 10.36 5.81 -24.61
C VAL A 413 10.19 5.60 -26.10
N LYS A 414 10.23 4.33 -26.53
CA LYS A 414 9.91 3.98 -27.90
C LYS A 414 8.40 3.96 -28.11
N VAL A 415 7.89 4.90 -28.89
CA VAL A 415 6.47 5.04 -29.22
C VAL A 415 6.26 4.85 -30.70
N ASP A 416 5.41 3.91 -31.06
CA ASP A 416 4.99 3.69 -32.44
C ASP A 416 3.69 4.47 -32.72
N GLU A 417 3.41 4.73 -33.99
CA GLU A 417 2.14 5.27 -34.46
C GLU A 417 0.96 4.35 -34.04
N GLY A 418 -0.10 4.92 -33.47
CA GLY A 418 -1.22 4.15 -32.90
C GLY A 418 -0.96 3.55 -31.51
N SER A 419 0.11 3.92 -30.84
CA SER A 419 0.37 3.50 -29.45
C SER A 419 -0.69 4.07 -28.50
N ARG A 420 -1.43 3.17 -27.85
CA ARG A 420 -2.51 3.48 -26.88
C ARG A 420 -2.09 3.24 -25.41
N ARG A 421 -0.78 3.12 -25.15
CA ARG A 421 -0.26 2.86 -23.80
C ARG A 421 0.38 4.06 -23.15
N TYR A 422 0.56 5.14 -23.89
CA TYR A 422 1.25 6.33 -23.44
C TYR A 422 0.45 7.59 -23.70
N LEU A 423 0.40 8.48 -22.72
CA LEU A 423 0.05 9.88 -22.88
C LEU A 423 1.32 10.69 -22.67
N LEU A 424 1.81 11.37 -23.72
CA LEU A 424 2.99 12.19 -23.65
C LEU A 424 2.60 13.67 -23.57
N ILE A 425 3.08 14.34 -22.53
CA ILE A 425 2.78 15.74 -22.23
C ILE A 425 4.10 16.51 -22.10
N LYS A 426 4.12 17.73 -22.58
CA LYS A 426 5.23 18.68 -22.34
C LYS A 426 4.73 19.79 -21.45
N THR A 427 5.49 20.12 -20.41
CA THR A 427 5.18 21.26 -19.53
C THR A 427 5.56 22.58 -20.16
N SER A 428 4.80 23.61 -19.82
CA SER A 428 5.12 25.01 -20.13
C SER A 428 6.25 25.49 -19.20
N PRO A 429 7.15 26.34 -19.68
CA PRO A 429 8.18 26.97 -18.86
C PRO A 429 7.64 28.11 -17.96
N HIS A 430 6.34 28.30 -17.87
CA HIS A 430 5.71 29.46 -17.17
C HIS A 430 6.26 29.66 -15.75
N TYR A 431 6.37 28.59 -14.98
CA TYR A 431 6.85 28.65 -13.59
C TYR A 431 8.35 28.38 -13.45
N LYS A 432 9.09 28.24 -14.56
CA LYS A 432 10.51 27.86 -14.49
C LYS A 432 11.32 28.84 -13.63
N GLY A 433 11.92 28.30 -12.56
CA GLY A 433 12.75 29.07 -11.63
C GLY A 433 11.98 29.97 -10.66
N ASN A 434 10.65 29.92 -10.63
CA ASN A 434 9.83 30.68 -9.68
C ASN A 434 9.74 29.92 -8.33
N ILE A 435 10.82 30.01 -7.55
CA ILE A 435 10.95 29.32 -6.27
C ILE A 435 9.88 29.79 -5.28
N ASP A 436 9.56 31.08 -5.26
CA ASP A 436 8.57 31.64 -4.32
C ASP A 436 7.17 31.10 -4.60
N PHE A 437 6.80 30.95 -5.87
CA PHE A 437 5.54 30.32 -6.25
C PHE A 437 5.48 28.89 -5.72
N PHE A 438 6.50 28.07 -5.98
CA PHE A 438 6.50 26.67 -5.54
C PHE A 438 6.49 26.55 -4.02
N ASN A 439 7.31 27.32 -3.30
CA ASN A 439 7.30 27.32 -1.84
C ASN A 439 5.91 27.65 -1.29
N ASN A 440 5.23 28.63 -1.85
CA ASN A 440 3.89 29.02 -1.44
C ASN A 440 2.86 27.94 -1.81
N PHE A 441 2.95 27.37 -3.01
CA PHE A 441 2.06 26.31 -3.47
C PHE A 441 2.21 25.03 -2.64
N TYR A 442 3.44 24.59 -2.37
CA TYR A 442 3.69 23.43 -1.51
C TYR A 442 3.13 23.65 -0.11
N LYS A 443 3.43 24.77 0.52
CA LYS A 443 2.94 25.10 1.86
C LYS A 443 1.41 25.13 1.96
N ASN A 444 0.74 25.76 0.98
CA ASN A 444 -0.70 26.00 1.05
C ASN A 444 -1.54 24.83 0.49
N ILE A 445 -1.00 24.02 -0.39
CA ILE A 445 -1.72 22.94 -1.07
C ILE A 445 -1.18 21.57 -0.63
N ILE A 446 0.12 21.27 -0.88
CA ILE A 446 0.65 19.89 -0.74
C ILE A 446 0.90 19.52 0.72
N GLU A 447 1.39 20.45 1.54
CA GLU A 447 1.62 20.24 2.97
C GLU A 447 0.37 20.49 3.82
N ASN A 448 -0.65 21.10 3.25
CA ASN A 448 -1.90 21.42 3.91
C ASN A 448 -2.92 20.28 3.75
N LYS A 449 -3.06 19.44 4.79
CA LYS A 449 -4.00 18.31 4.77
C LYS A 449 -5.46 18.72 4.49
N ARG A 450 -5.89 19.90 4.94
CA ARG A 450 -7.24 20.41 4.65
C ARG A 450 -7.40 20.72 3.17
N ALA A 451 -6.40 21.34 2.53
CA ALA A 451 -6.42 21.60 1.10
C ALA A 451 -6.39 20.31 0.28
N LEU A 452 -5.53 19.36 0.66
CA LEU A 452 -5.50 18.03 0.03
C LEU A 452 -6.84 17.30 0.16
N ARG A 453 -7.53 17.44 1.30
CA ARG A 453 -8.86 16.87 1.48
C ARG A 453 -9.89 17.49 0.54
N VAL A 454 -9.82 18.78 0.26
CA VAL A 454 -10.69 19.45 -0.71
C VAL A 454 -10.44 18.89 -2.13
N ILE A 455 -9.18 18.75 -2.52
CA ILE A 455 -8.82 18.18 -3.83
C ILE A 455 -9.27 16.73 -3.95
N TYR A 456 -9.10 15.94 -2.88
CA TYR A 456 -9.59 14.57 -2.84
C TYR A 456 -11.12 14.51 -3.04
N GLU A 457 -11.89 15.35 -2.32
CA GLU A 457 -13.35 15.40 -2.48
C GLU A 457 -13.77 15.82 -3.89
N TYR A 458 -13.06 16.76 -4.50
CA TYR A 458 -13.29 17.11 -5.89
C TYR A 458 -13.08 15.91 -6.82
N LEU A 459 -11.95 15.20 -6.70
CA LEU A 459 -11.61 14.06 -7.56
C LEU A 459 -12.54 12.86 -7.36
N ILE A 460 -12.96 12.59 -6.11
CA ILE A 460 -13.85 11.45 -5.86
C ILE A 460 -15.29 11.69 -6.35
N ASN A 461 -15.67 12.94 -6.53
CA ASN A 461 -16.97 13.34 -7.08
C ASN A 461 -16.88 13.76 -8.57
N TYR A 462 -15.70 13.67 -9.18
CA TYR A 462 -15.49 14.06 -10.59
C TYR A 462 -16.25 13.14 -11.53
N ASP A 463 -16.95 13.69 -12.53
CA ASP A 463 -17.62 12.89 -13.56
C ASP A 463 -16.62 12.40 -14.62
N VAL A 464 -16.04 11.24 -14.34
CA VAL A 464 -15.08 10.59 -15.25
C VAL A 464 -15.71 10.23 -16.59
N CYS A 465 -17.01 9.87 -16.59
CA CYS A 465 -17.70 9.44 -17.80
C CYS A 465 -17.94 10.58 -18.80
N SER A 466 -17.90 11.85 -18.35
CA SER A 466 -17.97 13.00 -19.25
C SER A 466 -16.73 13.11 -20.16
N ILE A 467 -15.59 12.56 -19.73
CA ILE A 467 -14.32 12.62 -20.48
C ILE A 467 -14.01 11.27 -21.14
N VAL A 468 -14.19 10.17 -20.42
CA VAL A 468 -13.94 8.80 -20.88
C VAL A 468 -15.20 7.95 -20.67
N PRO A 469 -16.20 8.06 -21.54
CA PRO A 469 -17.51 7.42 -21.36
C PRO A 469 -17.47 5.90 -21.16
N SER A 470 -16.54 5.23 -21.82
CA SER A 470 -16.35 3.77 -21.71
C SER A 470 -15.53 3.35 -20.47
N LEU A 471 -14.97 4.30 -19.73
CA LEU A 471 -13.95 4.07 -18.69
C LEU A 471 -12.72 3.29 -19.20
N ASN A 472 -12.56 3.19 -20.51
CA ASN A 472 -11.40 2.60 -21.16
C ASN A 472 -10.41 3.69 -21.55
N PHE A 473 -9.47 3.98 -20.67
CA PHE A 473 -8.43 5.00 -20.89
C PHE A 473 -7.47 4.64 -22.03
N GLN A 474 -7.44 3.40 -22.50
CA GLN A 474 -6.67 2.99 -23.67
C GLN A 474 -7.40 3.22 -25.01
N ASP A 475 -8.61 3.75 -24.99
CA ASP A 475 -9.34 4.09 -26.20
C ASP A 475 -8.71 5.34 -26.84
N ASP A 476 -8.15 5.14 -28.02
CA ASP A 476 -7.42 6.17 -28.76
C ASP A 476 -8.24 7.43 -29.07
N ARG A 477 -9.56 7.33 -29.06
CA ARG A 477 -10.49 8.45 -29.26
C ARG A 477 -10.44 9.48 -28.12
N TYR A 478 -10.11 9.05 -26.91
CA TYR A 478 -10.12 9.90 -25.71
C TYR A 478 -8.73 10.32 -25.27
N ILE A 479 -7.67 9.63 -25.73
CA ILE A 479 -6.29 10.00 -25.40
C ILE A 479 -5.94 11.32 -26.09
N PRO A 480 -5.57 12.38 -25.37
CA PRO A 480 -5.15 13.65 -25.96
C PRO A 480 -3.96 13.47 -26.91
N LYS A 481 -4.09 13.98 -28.14
CA LYS A 481 -3.01 13.96 -29.14
C LYS A 481 -2.19 15.24 -29.03
N THR A 482 -1.11 15.19 -28.23
CA THR A 482 -0.25 16.34 -28.01
C THR A 482 0.78 16.50 -29.14
N GLU A 483 1.25 17.74 -29.37
CA GLU A 483 2.33 18.00 -30.34
C GLU A 483 3.62 17.28 -29.93
N TYR A 484 3.91 17.21 -28.65
CA TYR A 484 5.05 16.45 -28.14
C TYR A 484 4.96 14.96 -28.47
N GLN A 485 3.76 14.36 -28.36
CA GLN A 485 3.56 12.96 -28.76
C GLN A 485 3.82 12.76 -30.26
N LYS A 486 3.36 13.67 -31.12
CA LYS A 486 3.62 13.62 -32.55
C LYS A 486 5.12 13.72 -32.85
N GLN A 487 5.83 14.62 -32.16
CA GLN A 487 7.27 14.77 -32.27
C GLN A 487 7.99 13.45 -31.91
N VAL A 488 7.70 12.87 -30.74
CA VAL A 488 8.34 11.61 -30.28
C VAL A 488 8.05 10.46 -31.25
N ILE A 489 6.82 10.34 -31.76
CA ILE A 489 6.47 9.34 -32.78
C ILE A 489 7.33 9.52 -34.03
N ASN A 490 7.44 10.74 -34.54
CA ASN A 490 8.24 11.03 -35.72
C ASN A 490 9.72 10.70 -35.53
N GLU A 491 10.29 11.06 -34.37
CA GLU A 491 11.70 10.74 -34.05
C GLU A 491 11.94 9.23 -33.88
N ASN A 492 10.93 8.47 -33.52
CA ASN A 492 10.99 7.00 -33.39
C ASN A 492 10.65 6.25 -34.68
N LYS A 493 10.18 6.94 -35.73
CA LYS A 493 9.91 6.30 -37.02
C LYS A 493 11.19 5.66 -37.56
N ASP A 494 11.01 4.53 -38.20
CA ASP A 494 12.10 3.87 -38.93
C ASP A 494 12.64 4.77 -40.04
N ARG A 495 13.94 4.96 -40.11
CA ARG A 495 14.58 5.84 -41.10
C ARG A 495 14.27 5.46 -42.54
N ILE A 496 14.01 4.18 -42.80
CA ILE A 496 13.57 3.73 -44.13
C ILE A 496 12.14 4.25 -44.40
N LEU A 497 11.28 4.30 -43.38
CA LEU A 497 9.92 4.81 -43.53
C LEU A 497 9.93 6.32 -43.76
N LEU A 498 10.74 7.08 -42.98
CA LEU A 498 10.94 8.51 -43.19
C LEU A 498 11.50 8.83 -44.59
N PHE A 499 12.44 8.02 -45.05
CA PHE A 499 12.96 8.11 -46.40
C PHE A 499 11.86 7.89 -47.45
N LEU A 500 11.01 6.88 -47.26
CA LEU A 500 9.90 6.60 -48.18
C LEU A 500 8.88 7.76 -48.21
N GLU A 501 8.60 8.35 -47.05
CA GLU A 501 7.70 9.52 -46.96
C GLU A 501 8.31 10.72 -47.75
N ASP A 502 9.58 11.06 -47.48
CA ASP A 502 10.25 12.18 -48.18
C ASP A 502 10.43 11.90 -49.69
N LEU A 503 10.77 10.68 -50.04
CA LEU A 503 10.89 10.24 -51.45
C LEU A 503 9.55 10.33 -52.16
N THR A 504 8.45 10.01 -51.47
CA THR A 504 7.09 10.09 -52.00
C THR A 504 6.70 11.54 -52.26
N LEU A 505 6.98 12.43 -51.31
CA LEU A 505 6.71 13.87 -51.47
C LEU A 505 7.51 14.49 -52.65
N LYS A 506 8.78 14.11 -52.81
CA LYS A 506 9.62 14.57 -53.92
C LYS A 506 9.12 14.08 -55.27
N ASN A 507 8.46 12.91 -55.29
CA ASN A 507 7.96 12.30 -56.52
C ASN A 507 6.42 12.35 -56.61
N LYS A 508 5.74 13.26 -55.92
CA LYS A 508 4.26 13.34 -55.86
C LYS A 508 3.58 13.44 -57.24
N HIS A 509 4.26 13.97 -58.25
CA HIS A 509 3.73 14.11 -59.63
C HIS A 509 4.05 12.91 -60.54
N PHE A 510 4.65 11.86 -59.99
CA PHE A 510 5.01 10.68 -60.78
C PHE A 510 3.81 9.78 -60.92
N GLU A 511 3.26 9.65 -62.13
CA GLU A 511 2.08 8.80 -62.38
C GLU A 511 2.44 7.32 -62.58
N ASP A 512 3.67 7.01 -62.98
CA ASP A 512 4.15 5.67 -63.27
C ASP A 512 4.91 5.04 -62.09
N LYS A 513 4.98 3.67 -62.09
CA LYS A 513 5.79 2.92 -61.15
C LYS A 513 7.27 3.07 -61.46
N LYS A 514 8.06 3.53 -60.51
CA LYS A 514 9.50 3.66 -60.67
C LYS A 514 10.21 2.39 -60.21
N LYS A 515 11.12 1.93 -61.05
CA LYS A 515 11.88 0.69 -60.82
C LYS A 515 13.29 1.06 -60.36
N TYR A 516 13.74 0.44 -59.27
CA TYR A 516 15.08 0.58 -58.73
C TYR A 516 15.79 -0.76 -58.62
N THR A 517 17.08 -0.81 -59.00
CA THR A 517 17.90 -1.91 -58.53
C THR A 517 18.09 -1.80 -57.00
N ASN A 518 18.34 -2.92 -56.33
CA ASN A 518 18.57 -2.89 -54.88
C ASN A 518 19.73 -1.95 -54.51
N GLN A 519 20.79 -1.95 -55.33
CA GLN A 519 21.97 -1.12 -55.11
C GLN A 519 21.63 0.39 -55.28
N ALA A 520 20.89 0.75 -56.32
CA ALA A 520 20.48 2.11 -56.57
C ALA A 520 19.53 2.66 -55.48
N PHE A 521 18.60 1.82 -55.02
CA PHE A 521 17.67 2.23 -53.98
C PHE A 521 18.36 2.39 -52.63
N PHE A 522 19.31 1.52 -52.31
CA PHE A 522 20.16 1.66 -51.13
C PHE A 522 21.08 2.90 -51.21
N ALA A 523 21.64 3.19 -52.39
CA ALA A 523 22.45 4.40 -52.60
C ALA A 523 21.64 5.69 -52.35
N GLU A 524 20.43 5.77 -52.91
CA GLU A 524 19.50 6.92 -52.69
C GLU A 524 19.12 7.08 -51.23
N TRP A 525 18.82 5.97 -50.53
CA TRP A 525 18.60 5.98 -49.08
C TRP A 525 19.85 6.45 -48.31
N THR A 526 21.04 5.97 -48.69
CA THR A 526 22.29 6.34 -48.04
C THR A 526 22.61 7.82 -48.19
N GLU A 527 22.32 8.39 -49.36
CA GLU A 527 22.46 9.81 -49.63
C GLU A 527 21.47 10.62 -48.80
N TRP A 528 20.21 10.19 -48.71
CA TRP A 528 19.18 10.79 -47.87
C TRP A 528 19.58 10.75 -46.37
N VAL A 529 20.09 9.61 -45.87
CA VAL A 529 20.58 9.48 -44.48
C VAL A 529 21.69 10.48 -44.19
N LYS A 530 22.63 10.69 -45.12
CA LYS A 530 23.73 11.66 -44.98
C LYS A 530 23.24 13.08 -45.00
N SER A 531 22.33 13.43 -45.91
CA SER A 531 21.79 14.78 -46.05
C SER A 531 20.94 15.20 -44.84
N ASN A 532 20.37 14.25 -44.11
CA ASN A 532 19.63 14.46 -42.88
C ASN A 532 20.46 14.26 -41.59
N ASN A 533 21.80 14.18 -41.72
CA ASN A 533 22.74 14.00 -40.60
C ASN A 533 22.50 12.74 -39.75
N TYR A 534 21.90 11.70 -40.33
CA TYR A 534 21.75 10.43 -39.66
C TYR A 534 22.99 9.53 -39.85
N LYS A 535 23.17 8.57 -38.92
CA LYS A 535 24.24 7.59 -39.01
C LYS A 535 23.78 6.38 -39.83
N ILE A 536 24.62 5.91 -40.75
CA ILE A 536 24.39 4.69 -41.53
C ILE A 536 24.77 3.50 -40.64
N ASP A 537 23.79 2.66 -40.32
CA ASP A 537 23.88 1.52 -39.39
C ASP A 537 23.57 0.17 -40.05
N ILE A 538 23.17 0.16 -41.32
CA ILE A 538 22.80 -1.05 -42.06
C ILE A 538 23.47 -1.10 -43.43
N ASN A 539 23.70 -2.30 -43.93
CA ASN A 539 24.21 -2.55 -45.28
C ASN A 539 23.05 -2.77 -46.27
N ASN A 540 23.38 -2.91 -47.56
CA ASN A 540 22.40 -3.09 -48.64
C ASN A 540 21.49 -4.31 -48.44
N ILE A 541 22.02 -5.43 -47.94
CA ILE A 541 21.25 -6.67 -47.72
C ILE A 541 20.26 -6.45 -46.58
N SER A 542 20.72 -5.89 -45.47
CA SER A 542 19.90 -5.57 -44.29
C SER A 542 18.84 -4.53 -44.62
N PHE A 543 19.18 -3.52 -45.45
CA PHE A 543 18.23 -2.54 -45.95
C PHE A 543 17.09 -3.18 -46.71
N GLY A 544 17.38 -4.03 -47.69
CA GLY A 544 16.36 -4.72 -48.48
C GLY A 544 15.45 -5.62 -47.64
N THR A 545 16.00 -6.33 -46.64
CA THR A 545 15.22 -7.16 -45.71
C THR A 545 14.33 -6.30 -44.82
N ARG A 546 14.89 -5.23 -44.24
CA ARG A 546 14.17 -4.32 -43.34
C ARG A 546 13.07 -3.54 -44.09
N LEU A 547 13.33 -3.11 -45.32
CA LEU A 547 12.34 -2.50 -46.21
C LEU A 547 11.11 -3.42 -46.39
N MET A 548 11.34 -4.69 -46.73
CA MET A 548 10.21 -5.61 -46.98
C MET A 548 9.45 -5.95 -45.68
N LEU A 549 10.12 -5.99 -44.54
CA LEU A 549 9.45 -6.11 -43.23
C LEU A 549 8.57 -4.89 -42.93
N LEU A 550 9.05 -3.68 -43.24
CA LEU A 550 8.28 -2.45 -43.07
C LEU A 550 7.09 -2.41 -44.03
N VAL A 551 7.31 -2.78 -45.30
CA VAL A 551 6.23 -2.90 -46.31
C VAL A 551 5.10 -3.78 -45.80
N LYS A 552 5.42 -4.93 -45.23
CA LYS A 552 4.42 -5.85 -44.63
C LYS A 552 3.81 -5.27 -43.36
N LYS A 553 4.62 -4.72 -42.47
CA LYS A 553 4.16 -4.13 -41.20
C LYS A 553 3.16 -2.99 -41.42
N HIS A 554 3.42 -2.12 -42.40
CA HIS A 554 2.59 -0.95 -42.71
C HIS A 554 1.55 -1.23 -43.81
N LYS A 555 1.40 -2.49 -44.24
CA LYS A 555 0.40 -2.89 -45.25
C LYS A 555 0.48 -2.13 -46.57
N ILE A 556 1.71 -1.84 -47.02
CA ILE A 556 2.01 -1.15 -48.28
C ILE A 556 2.57 -2.07 -49.36
N GLU A 557 2.18 -3.37 -49.30
CA GLU A 557 2.59 -4.37 -50.31
C GLU A 557 2.10 -4.02 -51.74
N GLY A 558 1.00 -3.28 -51.87
CA GLY A 558 0.54 -2.76 -53.17
C GLY A 558 1.39 -1.62 -53.70
N CYS A 559 1.98 -0.82 -52.80
CA CYS A 559 2.75 0.35 -53.15
C CYS A 559 4.22 0.04 -53.45
N ILE A 560 4.81 -0.95 -52.75
CA ILE A 560 6.22 -1.35 -52.90
C ILE A 560 6.26 -2.87 -53.16
N THR A 561 6.78 -3.26 -54.30
CA THR A 561 6.87 -4.65 -54.72
C THR A 561 8.27 -5.01 -55.20
N LYS A 562 8.57 -6.33 -55.35
CA LYS A 562 9.76 -6.85 -56.00
C LYS A 562 9.40 -7.51 -57.31
N ASP A 563 10.22 -7.25 -58.36
CA ASP A 563 10.13 -7.98 -59.61
C ASP A 563 10.85 -9.34 -59.59
N GLN A 564 10.78 -10.08 -60.69
CA GLN A 564 11.49 -11.38 -60.84
C GLN A 564 12.99 -11.28 -60.66
N ASN A 565 13.60 -10.11 -60.96
CA ASN A 565 15.04 -9.84 -60.79
C ASN A 565 15.35 -9.22 -59.44
N LYS A 566 14.42 -9.26 -58.49
CA LYS A 566 14.54 -8.70 -57.12
C LYS A 566 14.69 -7.16 -57.07
N ASN A 567 14.41 -6.45 -58.16
CA ASN A 567 14.40 -4.99 -58.17
C ASN A 567 13.18 -4.48 -57.38
N THR A 568 13.33 -3.32 -56.74
CA THR A 568 12.23 -2.66 -56.02
C THR A 568 11.42 -1.81 -56.99
N ILE A 569 10.11 -2.01 -57.00
CA ILE A 569 9.15 -1.21 -57.76
C ILE A 569 8.34 -0.38 -56.78
N VAL A 570 8.36 0.93 -56.92
CA VAL A 570 7.67 1.90 -56.05
C VAL A 570 6.55 2.57 -56.83
N ASN A 571 5.31 2.48 -56.32
CA ASN A 571 4.17 3.21 -56.82
C ASN A 571 3.95 4.46 -55.93
N PHE A 572 4.46 5.60 -56.39
CA PHE A 572 4.41 6.84 -55.58
C PHE A 572 3.01 7.38 -55.41
N LYS A 573 2.09 7.20 -56.35
CA LYS A 573 0.69 7.61 -56.25
C LYS A 573 -0.05 6.86 -55.16
N GLU A 574 0.15 5.54 -55.06
CA GLU A 574 -0.46 4.72 -54.00
C GLU A 574 0.19 5.00 -52.64
N LEU A 575 1.53 5.22 -52.58
CA LEU A 575 2.21 5.62 -51.36
C LEU A 575 1.77 6.98 -50.85
N PHE A 576 1.59 7.95 -51.75
CA PHE A 576 1.08 9.28 -51.40
C PHE A 576 -0.31 9.20 -50.77
N ASN A 577 -1.20 8.41 -51.36
CA ASN A 577 -2.53 8.16 -50.80
C ASN A 577 -2.44 7.41 -49.44
N HIS A 578 -1.53 6.47 -49.31
CA HIS A 578 -1.35 5.70 -48.08
C HIS A 578 -0.85 6.57 -46.91
N PHE A 579 0.09 7.47 -47.19
CA PHE A 579 0.59 8.40 -46.16
C PHE A 579 -0.37 9.57 -45.88
N ASN A 580 -1.52 9.67 -46.58
CA ASN A 580 -2.55 10.70 -46.41
C ASN A 580 -1.98 12.14 -46.56
N PHE A 581 -1.03 12.32 -47.45
CA PHE A 581 -0.57 13.68 -47.77
C PHE A 581 -1.70 14.45 -48.42
N ILE A 582 -2.14 15.55 -47.79
CA ILE A 582 -3.13 16.45 -48.35
C ILE A 582 -2.42 17.29 -49.41
N GLU A 583 -2.95 17.30 -50.65
CA GLU A 583 -2.53 18.28 -51.65
C GLU A 583 -2.92 19.67 -51.12
N GLU A 584 -1.93 20.49 -50.75
CA GLU A 584 -2.17 21.92 -50.63
C GLU A 584 -2.60 22.40 -52.03
N LYS A 585 -3.86 22.78 -52.19
CA LYS A 585 -4.32 23.50 -53.35
C LYS A 585 -3.64 24.85 -53.29
N ASP A 586 -2.69 25.04 -54.19
CA ASP A 586 -2.16 26.38 -54.49
C ASP A 586 -3.37 27.24 -54.86
N GLU A 587 -3.80 28.16 -53.98
CA GLU A 587 -4.70 29.27 -54.31
C GLU A 587 -3.90 30.39 -54.96
#